data_4c7fa2f1f22194d23eb1713f53c825ca
#
_entry.id   4c7fa2f1f22194d23eb1713f53c825ca
#
_cell.length_a   1.000
_cell.length_b   1.000
_cell.length_c   1.000
_cell.angle_alpha   90.00
_cell.angle_beta   90.00
_cell.angle_gamma   90.00
#
_symmetry.space_group_name_H-M   'P 1'
#
loop_
_entity.id
_entity.type
_entity.pdbx_description
1 polymer ?
#
loop_
_entity_poly.entity_id
_entity_poly.type
_entity_poly.pdbx_seq_one_letter_code
_entity_poly.pdbx_strand_id
1 'polypeptide(L)'
;MPREIITLQVGQCGNQLGCRFWDMALREHASCNPNALFDHALSSFFHNVDRRYTPPQELSVGAGNTPIRFLKARAVLIDMEEGVVNQLLKGSLAELFDSKQYITGASGSGNNWAQAHEVHGPQFSDAILEKVRGEAELCDSLQTFVMMHSIGGGTGSGVGSYILETLHVSAPEYLELQSTTQNQVLYSWAIVRVPRLILFGSE
;
A
#
# COMPACT_ATOMS: atom_id res chain seq x y z
N MET A 1 -6.84 -19.62 -4.33
CA MET A 1 -6.99 -18.43 -3.47
C MET A 1 -6.05 -17.38 -4.01
N PRO A 2 -6.50 -16.14 -4.19
CA PRO A 2 -5.62 -15.06 -4.58
C PRO A 2 -4.55 -14.89 -3.48
N ARG A 3 -3.37 -14.50 -3.89
CA ARG A 3 -2.25 -14.18 -3.00
C ARG A 3 -2.15 -12.67 -2.98
N GLU A 4 -2.76 -12.05 -1.98
CA GLU A 4 -2.92 -10.62 -1.94
C GLU A 4 -1.67 -9.92 -1.46
N ILE A 5 -1.41 -8.76 -2.02
CA ILE A 5 -0.24 -7.94 -1.78
C ILE A 5 -0.70 -6.52 -1.45
N ILE A 6 -0.31 -6.02 -0.30
CA ILE A 6 -0.58 -4.64 0.10
C ILE A 6 0.68 -3.80 -0.12
N THR A 7 0.55 -2.65 -0.78
CA THR A 7 1.66 -1.72 -0.96
C THR A 7 1.63 -0.61 0.06
N LEU A 8 2.77 -0.32 0.69
CA LEU A 8 2.98 0.81 1.58
C LEU A 8 3.85 1.84 0.86
N GLN A 9 3.29 2.99 0.54
CA GLN A 9 3.95 4.04 -0.23
C GLN A 9 4.29 5.19 0.72
N VAL A 10 5.59 5.39 1.00
CA VAL A 10 6.02 6.31 2.07
C VAL A 10 6.86 7.45 1.52
N GLY A 11 6.42 8.66 1.81
CA GLY A 11 7.05 9.91 1.40
C GLY A 11 6.87 10.22 -0.08
N GLN A 12 7.38 11.37 -0.52
CA GLN A 12 7.25 11.84 -1.89
C GLN A 12 7.70 10.79 -2.92
N CYS A 13 8.87 10.22 -2.71
CA CYS A 13 9.44 9.22 -3.61
C CYS A 13 8.58 7.97 -3.69
N GLY A 14 8.19 7.39 -2.54
CA GLY A 14 7.37 6.17 -2.49
C GLY A 14 6.02 6.35 -3.16
N ASN A 15 5.37 7.49 -2.94
CA ASN A 15 4.10 7.81 -3.56
C ASN A 15 4.22 8.03 -5.08
N GLN A 16 5.30 8.68 -5.55
CA GLN A 16 5.56 8.84 -6.98
C GLN A 16 5.88 7.51 -7.67
N LEU A 17 6.69 6.66 -7.04
CA LEU A 17 6.98 5.31 -7.55
C LEU A 17 5.71 4.47 -7.61
N GLY A 18 4.91 4.50 -6.55
CA GLY A 18 3.63 3.79 -6.51
C GLY A 18 2.70 4.22 -7.63
N CYS A 19 2.61 5.53 -7.91
CA CYS A 19 1.81 6.04 -9.02
C CYS A 19 2.24 5.42 -10.36
N ARG A 20 3.54 5.34 -10.60
CA ARG A 20 4.08 4.72 -11.83
C ARG A 20 3.84 3.22 -11.87
N PHE A 21 3.99 2.56 -10.73
CA PHE A 21 3.69 1.13 -10.59
C PHE A 21 2.24 0.83 -10.97
N TRP A 22 1.28 1.57 -10.43
CA TRP A 22 -0.14 1.36 -10.70
C TRP A 22 -0.51 1.63 -12.16
N ASP A 23 0.02 2.70 -12.76
CA ASP A 23 -0.21 2.99 -14.19
C ASP A 23 0.33 1.85 -15.08
N MET A 24 1.53 1.38 -14.77
CA MET A 24 2.16 0.29 -15.52
C MET A 24 1.40 -1.03 -15.34
N ALA A 25 1.07 -1.40 -14.10
CA ALA A 25 0.34 -2.63 -13.81
C ALA A 25 -1.03 -2.70 -14.50
N LEU A 26 -1.76 -1.58 -14.48
CA LEU A 26 -3.06 -1.50 -15.17
C LEU A 26 -2.92 -1.60 -16.69
N ARG A 27 -1.93 -0.92 -17.29
CA ARG A 27 -1.68 -0.98 -18.74
C ARG A 27 -1.26 -2.36 -19.20
N GLU A 28 -0.34 -2.98 -18.47
CA GLU A 28 0.13 -4.34 -18.77
C GLU A 28 -1.02 -5.34 -18.66
N HIS A 29 -1.78 -5.28 -17.59
CA HIS A 29 -2.92 -6.17 -17.41
C HIS A 29 -3.99 -5.96 -18.49
N ALA A 30 -4.31 -4.72 -18.84
CA ALA A 30 -5.28 -4.40 -19.89
C ALA A 30 -4.86 -4.97 -21.25
N SER A 31 -3.55 -5.05 -21.55
CA SER A 31 -3.05 -5.66 -22.79
C SER A 31 -3.25 -7.17 -22.83
N CYS A 32 -3.26 -7.83 -21.68
CA CYS A 32 -3.42 -9.29 -21.55
C CYS A 32 -4.87 -9.73 -21.32
N ASN A 33 -5.73 -8.83 -20.88
CA ASN A 33 -7.12 -9.11 -20.52
C ASN A 33 -8.13 -8.26 -21.31
N PRO A 34 -8.34 -8.54 -22.61
CA PRO A 34 -9.21 -7.74 -23.47
C PRO A 34 -10.69 -7.80 -23.08
N ASN A 35 -11.09 -8.82 -22.32
CA ASN A 35 -12.48 -9.01 -21.87
C ASN A 35 -12.83 -8.23 -20.61
N ALA A 36 -11.88 -7.49 -20.01
CA ALA A 36 -12.05 -6.73 -18.78
C ALA A 36 -12.68 -7.55 -17.64
N LEU A 37 -12.20 -8.78 -17.44
CA LEU A 37 -12.63 -9.66 -16.36
C LEU A 37 -11.73 -9.48 -15.13
N PHE A 38 -12.33 -9.54 -13.95
CA PHE A 38 -11.60 -9.52 -12.69
C PHE A 38 -11.05 -10.91 -12.40
N ASP A 39 -9.75 -11.08 -12.63
CA ASP A 39 -9.05 -12.35 -12.48
C ASP A 39 -8.16 -12.39 -11.22
N HIS A 40 -7.48 -13.52 -11.01
CA HIS A 40 -6.59 -13.71 -9.86
C HIS A 40 -5.37 -12.79 -9.88
N ALA A 41 -4.89 -12.36 -11.05
CA ALA A 41 -3.77 -11.44 -11.15
C ALA A 41 -4.17 -10.05 -10.66
N LEU A 42 -5.34 -9.55 -11.09
CA LEU A 42 -5.89 -8.30 -10.58
C LEU A 42 -6.21 -8.37 -9.09
N SER A 43 -6.83 -9.45 -8.62
CA SER A 43 -7.24 -9.58 -7.23
C SER A 43 -6.06 -9.58 -6.25
N SER A 44 -4.84 -9.91 -6.72
CA SER A 44 -3.63 -9.81 -5.91
C SER A 44 -3.29 -8.38 -5.52
N PHE A 45 -3.62 -7.39 -6.34
CA PHE A 45 -3.26 -5.99 -6.14
C PHE A 45 -4.46 -5.07 -5.98
N PHE A 46 -5.66 -5.51 -6.38
CA PHE A 46 -6.84 -4.67 -6.42
C PHE A 46 -8.05 -5.35 -5.78
N HIS A 47 -8.90 -4.52 -5.21
CA HIS A 47 -10.29 -4.86 -4.91
C HIS A 47 -11.17 -4.48 -6.11
N ASN A 48 -12.19 -5.27 -6.40
CA ASN A 48 -13.23 -4.94 -7.36
C ASN A 48 -14.51 -4.58 -6.61
N VAL A 49 -14.93 -3.32 -6.65
CA VAL A 49 -16.01 -2.80 -5.83
C VAL A 49 -17.20 -2.43 -6.69
N ASP A 50 -18.38 -2.87 -6.30
CA ASP A 50 -19.65 -2.44 -6.90
C ASP A 50 -20.27 -1.31 -6.07
N ARG A 51 -20.24 -0.10 -6.61
CA ARG A 51 -20.77 1.12 -5.97
C ARG A 51 -22.30 1.28 -6.10
N ARG A 52 -22.97 0.36 -6.77
CA ARG A 52 -24.44 0.39 -6.88
C ARG A 52 -25.13 0.01 -5.56
N TYR A 53 -24.40 -0.62 -4.66
CA TYR A 53 -24.88 -0.96 -3.32
C TYR A 53 -24.43 0.07 -2.29
N THR A 54 -25.18 0.20 -1.19
CA THR A 54 -24.84 1.05 -0.05
C THR A 54 -24.94 0.21 1.23
N PRO A 55 -23.82 -0.15 1.88
CA PRO A 55 -22.42 0.18 1.50
C PRO A 55 -21.97 -0.51 0.21
N PRO A 56 -20.93 0.00 -0.47
CA PRO A 56 -20.34 -0.64 -1.63
C PRO A 56 -19.95 -2.10 -1.36
N GLN A 57 -20.26 -3.00 -2.29
CA GLN A 57 -20.00 -4.43 -2.15
C GLN A 57 -18.73 -4.84 -2.87
N GLU A 58 -17.88 -5.62 -2.21
CA GLU A 58 -16.71 -6.22 -2.84
C GLU A 58 -17.12 -7.43 -3.70
N LEU A 59 -16.59 -7.50 -4.91
CA LEU A 59 -16.81 -8.58 -5.86
C LEU A 59 -15.59 -9.49 -5.90
N SER A 60 -15.79 -10.75 -5.56
CA SER A 60 -14.75 -11.77 -5.66
C SER A 60 -14.49 -12.19 -7.11
N VAL A 61 -13.35 -12.83 -7.36
CA VAL A 61 -13.02 -13.41 -8.68
C VAL A 61 -14.04 -14.46 -9.11
N GLY A 62 -14.62 -15.20 -8.17
CA GLY A 62 -15.60 -16.24 -8.44
C GLY A 62 -15.07 -17.32 -9.40
N ALA A 63 -15.84 -17.63 -10.43
CA ALA A 63 -15.46 -18.58 -11.49
C ALA A 63 -14.60 -17.95 -12.61
N GLY A 64 -14.04 -16.75 -12.41
CA GLY A 64 -13.19 -16.06 -13.39
C GLY A 64 -13.94 -15.28 -14.48
N ASN A 65 -15.23 -15.09 -14.32
CA ASN A 65 -16.11 -14.33 -15.24
C ASN A 65 -16.75 -13.09 -14.60
N THR A 66 -16.23 -12.66 -13.46
CA THR A 66 -16.67 -11.45 -12.79
C THR A 66 -16.20 -10.20 -13.58
N PRO A 67 -17.11 -9.31 -14.02
CA PRO A 67 -16.69 -8.11 -14.73
C PRO A 67 -15.99 -7.12 -13.79
N ILE A 68 -15.01 -6.40 -14.30
CA ILE A 68 -14.43 -5.26 -13.59
C ILE A 68 -15.48 -4.16 -13.45
N ARG A 69 -15.68 -3.66 -12.23
CA ARG A 69 -16.54 -2.53 -11.92
C ARG A 69 -15.70 -1.31 -11.53
N PHE A 70 -15.25 -1.22 -10.31
CA PHE A 70 -14.35 -0.19 -9.83
C PHE A 70 -13.17 -0.84 -9.13
N LEU A 71 -11.98 -0.68 -9.67
CA LEU A 71 -10.77 -1.17 -9.05
C LEU A 71 -10.32 -0.20 -7.94
N LYS A 72 -9.96 -0.77 -6.80
CA LYS A 72 -9.32 -0.09 -5.68
C LYS A 72 -8.00 -0.77 -5.40
N ALA A 73 -6.93 0.01 -5.34
CA ALA A 73 -5.60 -0.51 -5.05
C ALA A 73 -5.51 -1.01 -3.61
N ARG A 74 -4.87 -2.14 -3.38
CA ARG A 74 -4.48 -2.59 -2.05
C ARG A 74 -3.24 -1.82 -1.62
N ALA A 75 -3.44 -0.63 -1.07
CA ALA A 75 -2.37 0.31 -0.80
C ALA A 75 -2.65 1.21 0.41
N VAL A 76 -1.59 1.59 1.11
CA VAL A 76 -1.61 2.66 2.11
C VAL A 76 -0.58 3.72 1.68
N LEU A 77 -1.04 4.97 1.55
CA LEU A 77 -0.24 6.11 1.14
C LEU A 77 0.07 6.96 2.36
N ILE A 78 1.34 7.21 2.61
CA ILE A 78 1.83 7.91 3.80
C ILE A 78 2.76 9.02 3.38
N ASP A 79 2.45 10.26 3.72
CA ASP A 79 3.37 11.39 3.54
C ASP A 79 3.17 12.42 4.65
N MET A 80 4.26 13.03 5.09
CA MET A 80 4.19 14.12 6.06
C MET A 80 3.92 15.48 5.39
N GLU A 81 3.77 15.49 4.07
CA GLU A 81 3.33 16.64 3.28
C GLU A 81 2.13 16.28 2.42
N GLU A 82 1.12 17.14 2.40
CA GLU A 82 -0.10 16.90 1.61
C GLU A 82 0.11 17.01 0.09
N GLY A 83 1.17 17.69 -0.34
CA GLY A 83 1.35 18.09 -1.74
C GLY A 83 1.33 16.95 -2.73
N VAL A 84 2.09 15.89 -2.47
CA VAL A 84 2.23 14.75 -3.40
C VAL A 84 0.97 13.90 -3.40
N VAL A 85 0.43 13.58 -2.24
CA VAL A 85 -0.81 12.78 -2.12
C VAL A 85 -1.97 13.53 -2.78
N ASN A 86 -2.08 14.84 -2.57
CA ASN A 86 -3.10 15.67 -3.21
C ASN A 86 -2.96 15.71 -4.74
N GLN A 87 -1.74 15.67 -5.28
CA GLN A 87 -1.52 15.57 -6.72
C GLN A 87 -1.97 14.22 -7.27
N LEU A 88 -1.69 13.12 -6.56
CA LEU A 88 -2.16 11.78 -6.93
C LEU A 88 -3.69 11.70 -6.96
N LEU A 89 -4.33 12.25 -5.94
CA LEU A 89 -5.79 12.27 -5.81
C LEU A 89 -6.50 13.21 -6.80
N LYS A 90 -5.76 14.04 -7.52
CA LYS A 90 -6.26 14.86 -8.64
C LYS A 90 -5.92 14.27 -10.00
N GLY A 91 -5.08 13.26 -10.05
CA GLY A 91 -4.60 12.61 -11.28
C GLY A 91 -5.59 11.58 -11.84
N SER A 92 -5.18 10.94 -12.93
CA SER A 92 -5.94 9.87 -13.60
C SER A 92 -6.16 8.63 -12.76
N LEU A 93 -5.33 8.42 -11.73
CA LEU A 93 -5.39 7.29 -10.80
C LEU A 93 -6.14 7.60 -9.50
N ALA A 94 -6.76 8.78 -9.38
CA ALA A 94 -7.49 9.20 -8.17
C ALA A 94 -8.56 8.19 -7.74
N GLU A 95 -9.24 7.59 -8.70
CA GLU A 95 -10.29 6.59 -8.45
C GLU A 95 -9.78 5.27 -7.84
N LEU A 96 -8.47 5.00 -7.90
CA LEU A 96 -7.87 3.80 -7.31
C LEU A 96 -7.76 3.84 -5.78
N PHE A 97 -7.82 5.04 -5.19
CA PHE A 97 -7.59 5.22 -3.76
C PHE A 97 -8.82 5.78 -3.06
N ASP A 98 -9.08 5.30 -1.86
CA ASP A 98 -10.11 5.83 -0.98
C ASP A 98 -9.51 6.72 0.12
N SER A 99 -10.32 7.61 0.69
CA SER A 99 -9.89 8.48 1.78
C SER A 99 -9.38 7.73 3.01
N LYS A 100 -9.76 6.47 3.15
CA LYS A 100 -9.31 5.59 4.23
C LYS A 100 -7.87 5.09 4.05
N GLN A 101 -7.30 5.21 2.84
CA GLN A 101 -6.01 4.61 2.48
C GLN A 101 -4.84 5.57 2.60
N TYR A 102 -5.04 6.85 2.92
CA TYR A 102 -3.93 7.79 3.01
C TYR A 102 -3.83 8.51 4.34
N ILE A 103 -2.61 8.83 4.71
CA ILE A 103 -2.22 9.59 5.90
C ILE A 103 -1.32 10.71 5.44
N THR A 104 -1.67 11.94 5.79
CA THR A 104 -0.86 13.11 5.48
C THR A 104 -0.60 13.93 6.73
N GLY A 105 0.63 14.40 6.87
CA GLY A 105 1.01 15.38 7.87
C GLY A 105 0.94 16.80 7.30
N ALA A 106 0.89 17.79 8.19
CA ALA A 106 0.77 19.20 7.80
C ALA A 106 2.12 19.90 7.56
N SER A 107 3.22 19.42 8.17
CA SER A 107 4.46 20.18 8.29
C SER A 107 5.68 19.58 7.60
N GLY A 108 5.55 18.40 7.00
CA GLY A 108 6.71 17.70 6.44
C GLY A 108 7.79 17.37 7.50
N SER A 109 8.83 16.65 7.09
CA SER A 109 9.96 16.28 7.97
C SER A 109 11.25 17.08 7.70
N GLY A 110 11.15 18.12 6.85
CA GLY A 110 12.29 18.99 6.57
C GLY A 110 13.56 18.28 6.06
N ASN A 111 13.37 17.18 5.32
CA ASN A 111 14.46 16.32 4.84
C ASN A 111 15.36 15.77 5.97
N ASN A 112 14.83 15.64 7.18
CA ASN A 112 15.53 15.20 8.38
C ASN A 112 15.03 13.83 8.83
N TRP A 113 15.92 12.82 8.77
CA TRP A 113 15.61 11.46 9.18
C TRP A 113 15.17 11.35 10.64
N ALA A 114 15.93 11.99 11.55
CA ALA A 114 15.62 11.93 12.98
C ALA A 114 14.27 12.56 13.31
N GLN A 115 13.93 13.70 12.69
CA GLN A 115 12.61 14.31 12.83
C GLN A 115 11.50 13.37 12.34
N ALA A 116 11.72 12.71 11.21
CA ALA A 116 10.76 11.79 10.63
C ALA A 116 10.61 10.52 11.48
N HIS A 117 11.71 9.94 11.93
CA HIS A 117 11.73 8.69 12.68
C HIS A 117 11.27 8.86 14.13
N GLU A 118 11.88 9.81 14.87
CA GLU A 118 11.70 9.96 16.32
C GLU A 118 10.46 10.80 16.71
N VAL A 119 9.97 11.63 15.78
CA VAL A 119 8.82 12.51 16.07
C VAL A 119 7.60 12.08 15.25
N HIS A 120 7.69 12.09 13.92
CA HIS A 120 6.54 11.75 13.08
C HIS A 120 6.18 10.26 13.16
N GLY A 121 7.17 9.35 13.23
CA GLY A 121 6.92 7.92 13.36
C GLY A 121 5.98 7.61 14.52
N PRO A 122 6.35 7.91 15.78
CA PRO A 122 5.50 7.69 16.94
C PRO A 122 4.17 8.46 16.88
N GLN A 123 4.19 9.69 16.38
CA GLN A 123 2.98 10.52 16.29
C GLN A 123 1.90 9.92 15.40
N PHE A 124 2.29 9.29 14.28
CA PHE A 124 1.35 8.71 13.31
C PHE A 124 1.24 7.18 13.39
N SER A 125 1.96 6.55 14.33
CA SER A 125 2.04 5.09 14.48
C SER A 125 0.67 4.42 14.50
N ASP A 126 -0.20 4.82 15.41
CA ASP A 126 -1.52 4.21 15.59
C ASP A 126 -2.38 4.37 14.33
N ALA A 127 -2.34 5.57 13.71
CA ALA A 127 -3.09 5.82 12.50
C ALA A 127 -2.57 4.98 11.31
N ILE A 128 -1.26 4.76 11.22
CA ILE A 128 -0.65 3.93 10.19
C ILE A 128 -1.04 2.46 10.40
N LEU A 129 -0.86 1.95 11.61
CA LEU A 129 -1.21 0.57 11.95
C LEU A 129 -2.69 0.26 11.73
N GLU A 130 -3.58 1.19 12.09
CA GLU A 130 -5.01 1.04 11.87
C GLU A 130 -5.36 0.93 10.37
N LYS A 131 -4.73 1.74 9.52
CA LYS A 131 -4.96 1.67 8.08
C LYS A 131 -4.37 0.40 7.46
N VAL A 132 -3.18 0.00 7.89
CA VAL A 132 -2.56 -1.26 7.45
C VAL A 132 -3.43 -2.44 7.87
N ARG A 133 -3.93 -2.44 9.10
CA ARG A 133 -4.86 -3.46 9.60
C ARG A 133 -6.14 -3.48 8.79
N GLY A 134 -6.74 -2.33 8.53
CA GLY A 134 -7.97 -2.23 7.74
C GLY A 134 -7.83 -2.79 6.33
N GLU A 135 -6.68 -2.56 5.66
CA GLU A 135 -6.40 -3.18 4.36
C GLU A 135 -6.13 -4.68 4.47
N ALA A 136 -5.47 -5.13 5.55
CA ALA A 136 -5.21 -6.55 5.78
C ALA A 136 -6.50 -7.35 6.06
N GLU A 137 -7.46 -6.76 6.78
CA GLU A 137 -8.78 -7.36 7.06
C GLU A 137 -9.62 -7.57 5.80
N LEU A 138 -9.37 -6.80 4.74
CA LEU A 138 -9.99 -6.97 3.42
C LEU A 138 -9.33 -8.05 2.56
N CYS A 139 -8.31 -8.73 3.07
CA CYS A 139 -7.60 -9.79 2.35
C CYS A 139 -8.05 -11.17 2.83
N ASP A 140 -8.39 -12.05 1.88
CA ASP A 140 -8.69 -13.47 2.19
C ASP A 140 -7.42 -14.26 2.48
N SER A 141 -6.29 -13.90 1.84
CA SER A 141 -5.00 -14.60 1.95
C SER A 141 -3.85 -13.63 1.69
N LEU A 142 -3.63 -12.72 2.63
CA LEU A 142 -2.51 -11.77 2.57
C LEU A 142 -1.19 -12.54 2.52
N GLN A 143 -0.39 -12.28 1.48
CA GLN A 143 0.91 -12.93 1.30
C GLN A 143 2.07 -12.05 1.73
N THR A 144 2.02 -10.76 1.43
CA THR A 144 3.17 -9.88 1.65
C THR A 144 2.77 -8.41 1.66
N PHE A 145 3.60 -7.61 2.31
CA PHE A 145 3.62 -6.17 2.12
C PHE A 145 4.79 -5.79 1.21
N VAL A 146 4.56 -4.84 0.31
CA VAL A 146 5.61 -4.22 -0.50
C VAL A 146 5.73 -2.77 -0.09
N MET A 147 6.86 -2.39 0.50
CA MET A 147 7.10 -1.00 0.86
C MET A 147 7.91 -0.29 -0.22
N MET A 148 7.40 0.86 -0.65
CA MET A 148 8.06 1.77 -1.59
C MET A 148 8.42 3.05 -0.86
N HIS A 149 9.73 3.29 -0.68
CA HIS A 149 10.23 4.47 0.02
C HIS A 149 11.64 4.83 -0.44
N SER A 150 12.12 6.00 -0.09
CA SER A 150 13.53 6.39 -0.30
C SER A 150 14.38 5.99 0.89
N ILE A 151 15.67 5.68 0.64
CA ILE A 151 16.66 5.43 1.70
C ILE A 151 17.18 6.75 2.28
N GLY A 152 17.19 7.81 1.47
CA GLY A 152 17.59 9.15 1.87
C GLY A 152 16.39 10.06 2.10
N GLY A 153 16.66 11.25 2.64
CA GLY A 153 15.63 12.26 2.91
C GLY A 153 15.03 12.17 4.31
N GLY A 154 13.84 12.69 4.48
CA GLY A 154 13.10 12.71 5.76
C GLY A 154 12.03 11.63 5.83
N THR A 155 10.83 11.91 5.32
CA THR A 155 9.65 11.03 5.48
C THR A 155 9.90 9.61 4.97
N GLY A 156 10.33 9.45 3.73
CA GLY A 156 10.52 8.13 3.13
C GLY A 156 11.52 7.26 3.90
N SER A 157 12.64 7.84 4.34
CA SER A 157 13.67 7.12 5.09
C SER A 157 13.32 6.98 6.58
N GLY A 158 12.90 8.05 7.24
CA GLY A 158 12.65 8.07 8.69
C GLY A 158 11.33 7.38 9.07
N VAL A 159 10.19 7.85 8.55
CA VAL A 159 8.90 7.19 8.81
C VAL A 159 8.89 5.79 8.20
N GLY A 160 9.52 5.59 7.03
CA GLY A 160 9.62 4.27 6.40
C GLY A 160 10.35 3.25 7.28
N SER A 161 11.54 3.59 7.84
CA SER A 161 12.24 2.70 8.77
C SER A 161 11.44 2.45 10.05
N TYR A 162 10.80 3.48 10.60
CA TYR A 162 9.93 3.34 11.77
C TYR A 162 8.77 2.35 11.53
N ILE A 163 8.13 2.44 10.37
CA ILE A 163 7.04 1.51 10.00
C ILE A 163 7.57 0.08 9.90
N LEU A 164 8.73 -0.14 9.28
CA LEU A 164 9.33 -1.47 9.19
C LEU A 164 9.64 -2.05 10.57
N GLU A 165 10.19 -1.26 11.48
CA GLU A 165 10.46 -1.67 12.86
C GLU A 165 9.17 -2.00 13.61
N THR A 166 8.16 -1.14 13.49
CA THR A 166 6.87 -1.31 14.16
C THR A 166 6.13 -2.55 13.66
N LEU A 167 6.09 -2.76 12.34
CA LEU A 167 5.49 -3.97 11.77
C LEU A 167 6.25 -5.23 12.19
N HIS A 168 7.59 -5.17 12.25
CA HIS A 168 8.40 -6.30 12.71
C HIS A 168 8.12 -6.66 14.18
N VAL A 169 7.97 -5.67 15.05
CA VAL A 169 7.65 -5.88 16.47
C VAL A 169 6.21 -6.38 16.66
N SER A 170 5.27 -5.83 15.91
CA SER A 170 3.84 -6.17 16.03
C SER A 170 3.51 -7.56 15.46
N ALA A 171 4.37 -8.11 14.60
CA ALA A 171 4.16 -9.39 13.96
C ALA A 171 5.49 -10.17 13.75
N PRO A 172 6.28 -10.43 14.82
CA PRO A 172 7.65 -10.98 14.72
C PRO A 172 7.70 -12.35 14.07
N GLU A 173 6.65 -13.13 14.17
CA GLU A 173 6.59 -14.52 13.64
C GLU A 173 6.31 -14.57 12.13
N TYR A 174 5.99 -13.42 11.51
CA TYR A 174 5.42 -13.36 10.15
C TYR A 174 6.18 -12.45 9.20
N LEU A 175 7.25 -11.79 9.64
CA LEU A 175 7.98 -10.80 8.85
C LEU A 175 9.39 -11.26 8.51
N GLU A 176 9.57 -11.84 7.33
CA GLU A 176 10.89 -12.03 6.73
C GLU A 176 11.22 -10.81 5.86
N LEU A 177 12.12 -9.95 6.35
CA LEU A 177 12.57 -8.76 5.63
C LEU A 177 13.54 -9.16 4.51
N GLN A 178 13.10 -9.08 3.27
CA GLN A 178 14.00 -9.15 2.11
C GLN A 178 14.16 -7.74 1.54
N SER A 179 15.29 -7.10 1.82
CA SER A 179 15.65 -5.82 1.19
C SER A 179 16.46 -6.07 -0.07
N THR A 180 15.99 -5.58 -1.21
CA THR A 180 16.77 -5.57 -2.45
C THR A 180 17.26 -4.15 -2.71
N THR A 181 18.54 -3.90 -2.41
CA THR A 181 19.22 -2.66 -2.80
C THR A 181 19.80 -2.86 -4.19
N GLN A 182 19.22 -2.19 -5.20
CA GLN A 182 19.91 -2.07 -6.49
C GLN A 182 20.91 -0.92 -6.42
N ASN A 183 22.20 -1.24 -6.64
CA ASN A 183 23.28 -0.28 -6.73
C ASN A 183 22.97 0.80 -7.77
N GLN A 184 23.04 2.06 -7.35
CA GLN A 184 22.98 3.33 -8.10
C GLN A 184 21.68 4.13 -8.08
N VAL A 185 20.60 3.70 -7.46
CA VAL A 185 19.45 4.57 -7.21
C VAL A 185 19.11 4.51 -5.73
N LEU A 186 18.93 5.68 -5.10
CA LEU A 186 18.62 5.84 -3.67
C LEU A 186 17.17 5.37 -3.33
N TYR A 187 16.72 4.27 -3.94
CA TYR A 187 15.41 3.67 -3.71
C TYR A 187 15.57 2.29 -3.12
N SER A 188 14.84 2.00 -2.08
CA SER A 188 14.79 0.66 -1.51
C SER A 188 13.40 0.08 -1.67
N TRP A 189 13.37 -1.20 -2.00
CA TRP A 189 12.18 -2.04 -1.97
C TRP A 189 12.33 -2.95 -0.76
N ALA A 190 11.44 -2.86 0.18
CA ALA A 190 11.36 -3.86 1.23
C ALA A 190 10.15 -4.74 0.93
N ILE A 191 10.39 -6.03 0.73
CA ILE A 191 9.34 -7.04 0.64
C ILE A 191 9.23 -7.67 2.01
N VAL A 192 8.10 -7.46 2.65
CA VAL A 192 7.80 -8.04 3.96
C VAL A 192 6.89 -9.23 3.72
N ARG A 193 7.46 -10.44 3.81
CA ARG A 193 6.73 -11.68 3.59
C ARG A 193 5.94 -12.07 4.85
N VAL A 194 4.65 -12.35 4.70
CA VAL A 194 3.79 -12.90 5.76
C VAL A 194 3.65 -14.41 5.54
N PRO A 195 4.33 -15.26 6.32
CA PRO A 195 4.36 -16.71 6.07
C PRO A 195 3.02 -17.43 6.31
N ARG A 196 2.15 -16.94 7.15
CA ARG A 196 0.80 -17.47 7.38
C ARG A 196 -0.09 -16.49 8.14
N LEU A 197 -1.33 -16.38 7.70
CA LEU A 197 -2.37 -15.61 8.35
C LEU A 197 -2.73 -16.23 9.71
N ILE A 198 -2.53 -15.48 10.79
CA ILE A 198 -3.36 -15.60 11.98
C ILE A 198 -4.09 -14.27 12.08
N LEU A 199 -5.39 -14.31 11.84
CA LEU A 199 -6.30 -13.21 12.08
C LEU A 199 -6.07 -12.70 13.51
N PHE A 200 -5.92 -11.39 13.63
CA PHE A 200 -5.89 -10.72 14.91
C PHE A 200 -7.13 -11.15 15.70
N GLY A 201 -6.89 -11.98 16.72
CA GLY A 201 -7.95 -12.40 17.63
C GLY A 201 -8.50 -11.16 18.33
N SER A 202 -9.83 -11.02 18.25
CA SER A 202 -10.56 -10.10 19.08
C SER A 202 -10.34 -10.46 20.56
N GLU A 203 -9.76 -9.58 21.36
CA GLU A 203 -10.10 -9.41 22.76
C GLU A 203 -10.85 -8.12 22.95
#